data_cdd11765bbd215f0066ac6247db73658
#
_entry.id   cdd11765bbd215f0066ac6247db73658
#
_cell.length_a   1.000
_cell.length_b   1.000
_cell.length_c   1.000
_cell.angle_alpha   90.00
_cell.angle_beta   90.00
_cell.angle_gamma   90.00
#
_symmetry.space_group_name_H-M   'P 1'
#
loop_
_entity.id
_entity.type
_entity.pdbx_description
1 polymer ?
#
loop_
_entity_poly.entity_id
_entity_poly.type
_entity_poly.pdbx_seq_one_letter_code
_entity_poly.pdbx_strand_id
1 'polypeptide(L)'
;MKKIIVLALALTLALLFSCGKQDTESPYKDYLLFVGTDQGANTIMKLNVHTGSISPLCQDPLCRHTADSGCHFFGAVTGTIYQYGGKLYFQRRYQSAAGVVSYVIGYDPEDQSEKSLYEITGGGGMGFSLGYFWRSYEDENGDKISLRVDLAAEKLETLDENYQRPIGQYGKQYFYPIYNLGGQYGEYLTHGFALGDSDGNISKKYAEDKIIQLVCTDSIEDDIVLFYCPKQRDDGKYDLEDQTLWACDLKTGEEWLVNDNIGDVYFLRDGDIIYFANWIDDPPVVGFDLNDNKERYNRTGGKIWRQNIRTGETELFLETGHCLEATSIDMIDDRLLFAYTDTDYDDYTEIENKHVGIWYDYKETRGWVIINPADGSFIDVVNTADIYSRR
;
A
#
# COMPACT_ATOMS: atom_id res chain seq x y z
N MET A 1 20.85 15.38 -2.70
CA MET A 1 20.49 14.19 -1.92
C MET A 1 19.17 14.32 -1.16
N LYS A 2 18.89 15.38 -0.37
CA LYS A 2 17.60 15.52 0.36
C LYS A 2 16.33 15.52 -0.52
N LYS A 3 16.36 15.99 -1.76
CA LYS A 3 15.19 16.00 -2.67
C LYS A 3 14.83 14.63 -3.25
N ILE A 4 15.78 13.69 -3.32
CA ILE A 4 15.56 12.34 -3.86
C ILE A 4 14.87 11.44 -2.81
N ILE A 5 15.19 11.64 -1.53
CA ILE A 5 14.58 10.88 -0.41
C ILE A 5 13.09 11.24 -0.26
N VAL A 6 12.74 12.52 -0.41
CA VAL A 6 11.32 12.96 -0.33
C VAL A 6 10.49 12.39 -1.49
N LEU A 7 11.09 12.25 -2.68
CA LEU A 7 10.40 11.66 -3.84
C LEU A 7 10.19 10.15 -3.69
N ALA A 8 11.12 9.45 -3.03
CA ALA A 8 11.00 8.02 -2.75
C ALA A 8 9.93 7.74 -1.68
N LEU A 9 9.84 8.56 -0.61
CA LEU A 9 8.78 8.46 0.40
C LEU A 9 7.39 8.77 -0.19
N ALA A 10 7.27 9.81 -1.02
CA ALA A 10 5.99 10.14 -1.67
C ALA A 10 5.51 9.04 -2.62
N LEU A 11 6.43 8.32 -3.28
CA LEU A 11 6.08 7.17 -4.12
C LEU A 11 5.71 5.93 -3.30
N THR A 12 6.30 5.73 -2.12
CA THR A 12 5.92 4.62 -1.21
C THR A 12 4.53 4.86 -0.62
N LEU A 13 4.20 6.07 -0.19
CA LEU A 13 2.86 6.41 0.32
C LEU A 13 1.76 6.29 -0.76
N ALA A 14 2.04 6.60 -2.03
CA ALA A 14 1.07 6.41 -3.12
C ALA A 14 0.76 4.93 -3.41
N LEU A 15 1.60 3.99 -2.95
CA LEU A 15 1.40 2.54 -3.12
C LEU A 15 0.55 1.90 -2.02
N LEU A 16 0.33 2.61 -0.92
CA LEU A 16 -0.32 2.08 0.28
C LEU A 16 -1.84 2.33 0.33
N PHE A 17 -2.40 3.06 -0.63
CA PHE A 17 -3.84 3.33 -0.69
C PHE A 17 -4.64 2.32 -1.51
N SER A 18 -4.13 1.13 -1.79
CA SER A 18 -4.91 0.09 -2.47
C SER A 18 -5.48 -0.99 -1.55
N CYS A 19 -5.33 -0.87 -0.23
CA CYS A 19 -6.03 -1.71 0.73
C CYS A 19 -7.48 -1.25 0.94
N GLY A 20 -8.30 -1.23 -0.11
CA GLY A 20 -9.75 -1.24 0.05
C GLY A 20 -10.18 -2.63 0.51
N LYS A 21 -11.27 -2.75 1.30
CA LYS A 21 -11.90 -4.05 1.54
C LYS A 21 -12.00 -4.78 0.22
N GLN A 22 -11.39 -5.95 0.16
CA GLN A 22 -11.41 -6.77 -1.04
C GLN A 22 -12.87 -6.97 -1.48
N ASP A 23 -13.15 -6.71 -2.75
CA ASP A 23 -14.46 -6.93 -3.32
C ASP A 23 -14.82 -8.41 -3.17
N THR A 24 -15.75 -8.71 -2.25
CA THR A 24 -16.17 -10.09 -1.95
C THR A 24 -16.82 -10.80 -3.15
N GLU A 25 -17.21 -10.04 -4.17
CA GLU A 25 -17.73 -10.56 -5.43
C GLU A 25 -16.60 -10.87 -6.42
N SER A 26 -15.36 -10.47 -6.12
CA SER A 26 -14.22 -10.74 -6.99
C SER A 26 -13.92 -12.23 -7.11
N PRO A 27 -13.68 -12.76 -8.33
CA PRO A 27 -13.21 -14.13 -8.53
C PRO A 27 -11.78 -14.36 -7.98
N TYR A 28 -11.13 -13.30 -7.52
CA TYR A 28 -9.76 -13.34 -6.96
C TYR A 28 -9.74 -13.06 -5.45
N LYS A 29 -10.84 -13.24 -4.74
CA LYS A 29 -10.93 -12.97 -3.28
C LYS A 29 -9.90 -13.75 -2.45
N ASP A 30 -9.50 -14.95 -2.89
CA ASP A 30 -8.55 -15.83 -2.21
C ASP A 30 -7.09 -15.60 -2.69
N TYR A 31 -6.83 -14.50 -3.41
CA TYR A 31 -5.54 -14.26 -4.03
C TYR A 31 -5.00 -12.86 -3.73
N LEU A 32 -3.74 -12.79 -3.32
CA LEU A 32 -2.94 -11.57 -3.48
C LEU A 32 -2.56 -11.42 -4.95
N LEU A 33 -2.95 -10.29 -5.54
CA LEU A 33 -2.53 -9.93 -6.90
C LEU A 33 -1.36 -8.95 -6.83
N PHE A 34 -0.30 -9.24 -7.55
CA PHE A 34 0.88 -8.41 -7.60
C PHE A 34 1.52 -8.42 -8.99
N VAL A 35 2.36 -7.44 -9.27
CA VAL A 35 3.13 -7.43 -10.51
C VAL A 35 4.45 -8.17 -10.28
N GLY A 36 4.67 -9.20 -11.06
CA GLY A 36 5.90 -9.96 -11.08
C GLY A 36 6.41 -10.16 -12.50
N THR A 37 7.53 -10.86 -12.62
CA THR A 37 8.12 -11.21 -13.91
C THR A 37 7.90 -12.70 -14.20
N ASP A 38 7.33 -12.99 -15.35
CA ASP A 38 7.28 -14.34 -15.88
C ASP A 38 7.94 -14.36 -17.26
N GLN A 39 8.85 -15.31 -17.48
CA GLN A 39 9.64 -15.44 -18.73
C GLN A 39 10.34 -14.13 -19.15
N GLY A 40 10.74 -13.29 -18.19
CA GLY A 40 11.41 -12.00 -18.44
C GLY A 40 10.47 -10.85 -18.83
N ALA A 41 9.16 -11.03 -18.71
CA ALA A 41 8.17 -9.99 -18.99
C ALA A 41 7.31 -9.67 -17.75
N ASN A 42 7.02 -8.39 -17.53
CA ASN A 42 6.13 -7.97 -16.45
C ASN A 42 4.69 -8.38 -16.73
N THR A 43 4.09 -9.04 -15.76
CA THR A 43 2.70 -9.48 -15.82
C THR A 43 2.06 -9.44 -14.43
N ILE A 44 0.76 -9.64 -14.37
CA ILE A 44 0.07 -9.81 -13.08
C ILE A 44 0.20 -11.26 -12.64
N MET A 45 0.71 -11.43 -11.42
CA MET A 45 0.82 -12.70 -10.72
C MET A 45 -0.27 -12.81 -9.66
N LYS A 46 -0.60 -14.03 -9.29
CA LYS A 46 -1.52 -14.33 -8.18
C LYS A 46 -0.88 -15.32 -7.20
N LEU A 47 -0.95 -14.99 -5.93
CA LEU A 47 -0.59 -15.85 -4.81
C LEU A 47 -1.88 -16.34 -4.14
N ASN A 48 -2.12 -17.64 -4.14
CA ASN A 48 -3.23 -18.21 -3.39
C ASN A 48 -2.90 -18.25 -1.90
N VAL A 49 -3.72 -17.56 -1.09
CA VAL A 49 -3.43 -17.39 0.35
C VAL A 49 -3.67 -18.64 1.20
N HIS A 50 -4.35 -19.65 0.66
CA HIS A 50 -4.59 -20.91 1.38
C HIS A 50 -3.56 -22.00 1.06
N THR A 51 -2.89 -21.90 -0.08
CA THR A 51 -1.94 -22.93 -0.53
C THR A 51 -0.50 -22.43 -0.68
N GLY A 52 -0.29 -21.10 -0.67
CA GLY A 52 1.00 -20.50 -0.94
C GLY A 52 1.47 -20.60 -2.41
N SER A 53 0.62 -21.07 -3.33
CA SER A 53 1.02 -21.23 -4.72
C SER A 53 1.03 -19.90 -5.47
N ILE A 54 2.11 -19.63 -6.19
CA ILE A 54 2.26 -18.47 -7.07
C ILE A 54 2.14 -18.91 -8.53
N SER A 55 1.39 -18.16 -9.33
CA SER A 55 1.27 -18.37 -10.77
C SER A 55 0.89 -17.08 -11.51
N PRO A 56 1.18 -16.95 -12.82
CA PRO A 56 0.64 -15.87 -13.62
C PRO A 56 -0.90 -15.85 -13.57
N LEU A 57 -1.48 -14.66 -13.63
CA LEU A 57 -2.92 -14.50 -13.76
C LEU A 57 -3.40 -14.94 -15.16
N CYS A 58 -2.57 -14.72 -16.17
CA CYS A 58 -2.76 -15.27 -17.52
C CYS A 58 -2.71 -16.80 -17.48
N GLN A 59 -3.77 -17.43 -17.97
CA GLN A 59 -3.92 -18.89 -17.94
C GLN A 59 -3.35 -19.59 -19.19
N ASP A 60 -2.91 -18.85 -20.20
CA ASP A 60 -2.26 -19.43 -21.38
C ASP A 60 -0.80 -19.79 -21.06
N PRO A 61 -0.45 -21.09 -21.02
CA PRO A 61 0.90 -21.55 -20.66
C PRO A 61 1.95 -21.23 -21.75
N LEU A 62 1.51 -20.82 -22.95
CA LEU A 62 2.39 -20.43 -24.06
C LEU A 62 2.50 -18.90 -24.19
N CYS A 63 1.82 -18.17 -23.34
CA CYS A 63 1.85 -16.70 -23.36
C CYS A 63 3.24 -16.19 -22.96
N ARG A 64 3.79 -15.28 -23.75
CA ARG A 64 5.07 -14.60 -23.46
C ARG A 64 4.91 -13.30 -22.68
N HIS A 65 3.67 -12.95 -22.35
CA HIS A 65 3.31 -11.71 -21.65
C HIS A 65 3.83 -10.44 -22.35
N THR A 66 3.82 -10.45 -23.68
CA THR A 66 4.21 -9.32 -24.54
C THR A 66 3.01 -8.79 -25.30
N ALA A 67 3.11 -7.57 -25.85
CA ALA A 67 2.01 -6.95 -26.60
C ALA A 67 1.55 -7.77 -27.81
N ASP A 68 2.49 -8.44 -28.49
CA ASP A 68 2.22 -9.28 -29.65
C ASP A 68 1.68 -10.67 -29.31
N SER A 69 1.74 -11.10 -28.05
CA SER A 69 1.16 -12.36 -27.60
C SER A 69 -0.35 -12.27 -27.30
N GLY A 70 -0.96 -11.08 -27.40
CA GLY A 70 -2.36 -10.86 -27.05
C GLY A 70 -2.67 -11.02 -25.54
N CYS A 71 -1.67 -10.98 -24.70
CA CYS A 71 -1.84 -11.10 -23.25
C CYS A 71 -2.53 -9.86 -22.65
N HIS A 72 -3.61 -10.04 -21.91
CA HIS A 72 -4.31 -8.95 -21.23
C HIS A 72 -3.49 -8.32 -20.11
N PHE A 73 -2.47 -9.01 -19.57
CA PHE A 73 -1.73 -8.58 -18.39
C PHE A 73 -0.29 -8.13 -18.67
N PHE A 74 0.12 -8.05 -19.95
CA PHE A 74 1.46 -7.61 -20.30
C PHE A 74 1.72 -6.16 -19.88
N GLY A 75 2.96 -5.86 -19.51
CA GLY A 75 3.39 -4.50 -19.20
C GLY A 75 2.70 -3.88 -17.98
N ALA A 76 2.12 -4.70 -17.10
CA ALA A 76 1.56 -4.22 -15.85
C ALA A 76 2.63 -3.50 -15.00
N VAL A 77 2.23 -2.43 -14.32
CA VAL A 77 3.11 -1.59 -13.49
C VAL A 77 2.84 -1.88 -12.02
N THR A 78 3.90 -2.04 -11.24
CA THR A 78 3.81 -2.33 -9.79
C THR A 78 2.96 -1.33 -9.02
N GLY A 79 2.24 -1.81 -8.00
CA GLY A 79 1.51 -1.00 -7.03
C GLY A 79 0.19 -0.42 -7.52
N THR A 80 -0.38 -0.95 -8.60
CA THR A 80 -1.55 -0.38 -9.24
C THR A 80 -2.60 -1.39 -9.66
N ILE A 81 -2.72 -2.52 -8.96
CA ILE A 81 -3.80 -3.48 -9.22
C ILE A 81 -4.92 -3.19 -8.23
N TYR A 82 -6.11 -2.96 -8.75
CA TYR A 82 -7.30 -2.62 -7.98
C TYR A 82 -8.47 -3.48 -8.39
N GLN A 83 -9.16 -4.05 -7.43
CA GLN A 83 -10.36 -4.87 -7.64
C GLN A 83 -11.58 -4.04 -7.28
N TYR A 84 -12.54 -3.94 -8.19
CA TYR A 84 -13.77 -3.20 -7.95
C TYR A 84 -14.89 -3.69 -8.88
N GLY A 85 -16.08 -3.97 -8.33
CA GLY A 85 -17.26 -4.40 -9.10
C GLY A 85 -17.03 -5.68 -9.90
N GLY A 86 -16.27 -6.65 -9.37
CA GLY A 86 -15.93 -7.90 -10.04
C GLY A 86 -14.85 -7.79 -11.12
N LYS A 87 -14.35 -6.58 -11.40
CA LYS A 87 -13.34 -6.32 -12.43
C LYS A 87 -11.98 -6.00 -11.83
N LEU A 88 -10.94 -6.12 -12.67
CA LEU A 88 -9.57 -5.70 -12.34
C LEU A 88 -9.23 -4.41 -13.06
N TYR A 89 -8.60 -3.49 -12.32
CA TYR A 89 -8.07 -2.26 -12.87
C TYR A 89 -6.59 -2.16 -12.55
N PHE A 90 -5.79 -1.81 -13.56
CA PHE A 90 -4.34 -1.69 -13.40
C PHE A 90 -3.75 -0.71 -14.40
N GLN A 91 -2.51 -0.29 -14.15
CA GLN A 91 -1.74 0.47 -15.12
C GLN A 91 -0.95 -0.48 -16.02
N ARG A 92 -0.95 -0.18 -17.29
CA ARG A 92 -0.12 -0.84 -18.30
C ARG A 92 0.86 0.17 -18.87
N ARG A 93 2.13 -0.22 -18.95
CA ARG A 93 3.18 0.56 -19.60
C ARG A 93 3.92 -0.31 -20.60
N TYR A 94 4.14 0.23 -21.79
CA TYR A 94 4.94 -0.45 -22.79
C TYR A 94 5.62 0.55 -23.75
N GLN A 95 6.66 0.07 -24.45
CA GLN A 95 7.35 0.84 -25.47
C GLN A 95 6.57 0.76 -26.78
N SER A 96 6.23 1.90 -27.35
CA SER A 96 5.67 2.03 -28.70
C SER A 96 6.69 2.67 -29.64
N ALA A 97 6.38 2.72 -30.94
CA ALA A 97 7.19 3.43 -31.91
C ALA A 97 7.27 4.95 -31.64
N ALA A 98 6.28 5.50 -30.95
CA ALA A 98 6.19 6.92 -30.57
C ALA A 98 6.82 7.23 -29.19
N GLY A 99 7.28 6.19 -28.46
CA GLY A 99 7.83 6.34 -27.12
C GLY A 99 7.11 5.45 -26.10
N VAL A 100 7.36 5.71 -24.81
CA VAL A 100 6.69 5.01 -23.71
C VAL A 100 5.25 5.52 -23.59
N VAL A 101 4.29 4.60 -23.62
CA VAL A 101 2.87 4.88 -23.40
C VAL A 101 2.38 4.17 -22.14
N SER A 102 1.45 4.81 -21.43
CA SER A 102 0.87 4.26 -20.20
C SER A 102 -0.64 4.45 -20.23
N TYR A 103 -1.37 3.40 -19.81
CA TYR A 103 -2.83 3.41 -19.78
C TYR A 103 -3.36 2.88 -18.47
N VAL A 104 -4.54 3.36 -18.07
CA VAL A 104 -5.42 2.70 -17.11
C VAL A 104 -6.25 1.68 -17.88
N ILE A 105 -6.16 0.42 -17.50
CA ILE A 105 -6.86 -0.70 -18.11
C ILE A 105 -7.92 -1.21 -17.15
N GLY A 106 -9.13 -1.43 -17.64
CA GLY A 106 -10.15 -2.24 -17.00
C GLY A 106 -10.21 -3.60 -17.67
N TYR A 107 -10.18 -4.68 -16.90
CA TYR A 107 -10.30 -6.06 -17.36
C TYR A 107 -11.49 -6.73 -16.67
N ASP A 108 -12.36 -7.33 -17.48
CA ASP A 108 -13.50 -8.10 -17.01
C ASP A 108 -13.15 -9.60 -17.10
N PRO A 109 -13.03 -10.30 -15.95
CA PRO A 109 -12.67 -11.71 -15.95
C PRO A 109 -13.81 -12.64 -16.41
N GLU A 110 -15.06 -12.17 -16.41
CA GLU A 110 -16.22 -12.98 -16.81
C GLU A 110 -16.24 -13.24 -18.32
N ASP A 111 -16.02 -12.22 -19.12
CA ASP A 111 -15.99 -12.31 -20.58
C ASP A 111 -14.57 -12.20 -21.18
N GLN A 112 -13.56 -12.04 -20.33
CA GLN A 112 -12.15 -11.86 -20.69
C GLN A 112 -11.90 -10.65 -21.59
N SER A 113 -12.74 -9.63 -21.48
CA SER A 113 -12.57 -8.40 -22.25
C SER A 113 -11.70 -7.39 -21.51
N GLU A 114 -11.01 -6.54 -22.26
CA GLU A 114 -10.28 -5.41 -21.72
C GLU A 114 -10.69 -4.11 -22.39
N LYS A 115 -10.57 -3.02 -21.64
CA LYS A 115 -10.80 -1.67 -22.12
C LYS A 115 -9.75 -0.71 -21.60
N SER A 116 -9.22 0.12 -22.49
CA SER A 116 -8.42 1.27 -22.10
C SER A 116 -9.34 2.40 -21.66
N LEU A 117 -9.25 2.80 -20.39
CA LEU A 117 -10.12 3.80 -19.80
C LEU A 117 -9.51 5.21 -19.86
N TYR A 118 -8.18 5.30 -19.73
CA TYR A 118 -7.48 6.57 -19.69
C TYR A 118 -6.03 6.43 -20.13
N GLU A 119 -5.54 7.36 -20.96
CA GLU A 119 -4.13 7.45 -21.32
C GLU A 119 -3.40 8.38 -20.34
N ILE A 120 -2.34 7.86 -19.72
CA ILE A 120 -1.55 8.58 -18.74
C ILE A 120 -0.43 9.34 -19.48
N THR A 121 -0.55 10.66 -19.55
CA THR A 121 0.45 11.55 -20.15
C THR A 121 1.14 12.38 -19.06
N GLY A 122 2.46 12.52 -19.12
CA GLY A 122 3.24 13.28 -18.14
C GLY A 122 3.37 12.63 -16.77
N GLY A 123 3.90 13.40 -15.81
CA GLY A 123 4.07 13.01 -14.41
C GLY A 123 2.84 13.31 -13.55
N GLY A 124 3.00 13.17 -12.22
CA GLY A 124 1.98 13.53 -11.22
C GLY A 124 1.59 12.39 -10.30
N GLY A 125 0.81 12.70 -9.28
CA GLY A 125 0.25 11.73 -8.35
C GLY A 125 -0.94 10.99 -8.98
N MET A 126 -1.01 9.69 -8.75
CA MET A 126 -2.12 8.87 -9.26
C MET A 126 -2.35 7.64 -8.38
N GLY A 127 -3.55 7.07 -8.44
CA GLY A 127 -3.89 5.84 -7.72
C GLY A 127 -5.36 5.48 -7.84
N PHE A 128 -5.69 4.29 -7.39
CA PHE A 128 -7.07 3.80 -7.32
C PHE A 128 -7.60 3.89 -5.89
N SER A 129 -8.82 4.31 -5.72
CA SER A 129 -9.57 4.20 -4.47
C SER A 129 -11.06 4.50 -4.68
N LEU A 130 -11.93 3.94 -3.85
CA LEU A 130 -13.35 4.25 -3.80
C LEU A 130 -14.09 4.11 -5.14
N GLY A 131 -13.69 3.16 -5.98
CA GLY A 131 -14.27 2.96 -7.31
C GLY A 131 -13.82 3.97 -8.37
N TYR A 132 -12.77 4.72 -8.09
CA TYR A 132 -12.20 5.72 -9.01
C TYR A 132 -10.71 5.49 -9.24
N PHE A 133 -10.24 5.84 -10.44
CA PHE A 133 -8.84 6.18 -10.66
C PHE A 133 -8.69 7.69 -10.50
N TRP A 134 -7.76 8.11 -9.67
CA TRP A 134 -7.47 9.52 -9.35
C TRP A 134 -6.15 9.93 -9.96
N ARG A 135 -6.09 11.16 -10.47
CA ARG A 135 -4.87 11.75 -10.95
C ARG A 135 -4.80 13.24 -10.65
N SER A 136 -3.61 13.71 -10.26
CA SER A 136 -3.29 15.13 -10.15
C SER A 136 -1.94 15.39 -10.79
N TYR A 137 -1.84 16.40 -11.62
CA TYR A 137 -0.61 16.80 -12.34
C TYR A 137 -0.61 18.30 -12.61
N GLU A 138 0.52 18.85 -12.98
CA GLU A 138 0.64 20.21 -13.50
C GLU A 138 0.65 20.16 -15.03
N ASP A 139 -0.14 21.02 -15.66
CA ASP A 139 -0.18 21.16 -17.10
C ASP A 139 1.03 21.99 -17.64
N GLU A 140 1.06 22.23 -18.94
CA GLU A 140 2.15 22.99 -19.59
C GLU A 140 2.24 24.44 -19.12
N ASN A 141 1.17 24.98 -18.54
CA ASN A 141 1.12 26.35 -18.00
C ASN A 141 1.49 26.40 -16.51
N GLY A 142 1.66 25.24 -15.85
CA GLY A 142 1.88 25.11 -14.41
C GLY A 142 0.58 25.10 -13.60
N ASP A 143 -0.59 24.97 -14.25
CA ASP A 143 -1.87 24.86 -13.56
C ASP A 143 -2.07 23.44 -13.03
N LYS A 144 -2.50 23.34 -11.76
CA LYS A 144 -2.84 22.03 -11.15
C LYS A 144 -4.16 21.51 -11.72
N ILE A 145 -4.09 20.37 -12.37
CA ILE A 145 -5.24 19.64 -12.89
C ILE A 145 -5.50 18.43 -12.01
N SER A 146 -6.71 18.30 -11.51
CA SER A 146 -7.20 17.12 -10.82
C SER A 146 -8.32 16.47 -11.60
N LEU A 147 -8.23 15.18 -11.78
CA LEU A 147 -9.26 14.42 -12.49
C LEU A 147 -9.50 13.06 -11.82
N ARG A 148 -10.66 12.49 -12.11
CA ARG A 148 -10.97 11.11 -11.76
C ARG A 148 -11.61 10.37 -12.93
N VAL A 149 -11.40 9.08 -13.00
CA VAL A 149 -12.15 8.16 -13.86
C VAL A 149 -13.07 7.34 -12.96
N ASP A 150 -14.37 7.47 -13.14
CA ASP A 150 -15.35 6.59 -12.51
C ASP A 150 -15.22 5.20 -13.17
N LEU A 151 -14.83 4.19 -12.39
CA LEU A 151 -14.54 2.87 -12.91
C LEU A 151 -15.82 2.09 -13.29
N ALA A 152 -16.94 2.35 -12.60
CA ALA A 152 -18.21 1.71 -12.91
C ALA A 152 -18.88 2.35 -14.13
N ALA A 153 -18.88 3.69 -14.21
CA ALA A 153 -19.46 4.43 -15.33
C ALA A 153 -18.49 4.58 -16.51
N GLU A 154 -17.21 4.25 -16.33
CA GLU A 154 -16.12 4.41 -17.31
C GLU A 154 -16.03 5.85 -17.85
N LYS A 155 -16.24 6.82 -16.96
CA LYS A 155 -16.35 8.22 -17.30
C LYS A 155 -15.22 9.03 -16.68
N LEU A 156 -14.55 9.83 -17.52
CA LEU A 156 -13.57 10.83 -17.09
C LEU A 156 -14.28 12.11 -16.62
N GLU A 157 -13.85 12.62 -15.47
CA GLU A 157 -14.34 13.89 -14.90
C GLU A 157 -13.15 14.75 -14.48
N THR A 158 -13.16 16.01 -14.89
CA THR A 158 -12.25 17.03 -14.36
C THR A 158 -12.87 17.60 -13.10
N LEU A 159 -12.08 17.67 -12.04
CA LEU A 159 -12.53 18.13 -10.73
C LEU A 159 -12.27 19.62 -10.57
N ASP A 160 -13.12 20.28 -9.80
CA ASP A 160 -12.90 21.67 -9.38
C ASP A 160 -11.59 21.78 -8.57
N GLU A 161 -10.91 22.94 -8.67
CA GLU A 161 -9.65 23.18 -7.94
C GLU A 161 -9.82 23.09 -6.42
N ASN A 162 -11.02 23.33 -5.90
CA ASN A 162 -11.38 23.26 -4.49
C ASN A 162 -11.94 21.88 -4.10
N TYR A 163 -12.02 20.93 -5.04
CA TYR A 163 -12.57 19.61 -4.73
C TYR A 163 -11.70 18.90 -3.71
N GLN A 164 -12.28 18.60 -2.58
CA GLN A 164 -11.62 17.83 -1.51
C GLN A 164 -11.85 16.34 -1.78
N ARG A 165 -10.75 15.63 -2.06
CA ARG A 165 -10.79 14.19 -2.29
C ARG A 165 -11.13 13.47 -0.98
N PRO A 166 -12.12 12.56 -0.97
CA PRO A 166 -12.35 11.70 0.19
C PRO A 166 -11.20 10.71 0.37
N ILE A 167 -10.90 10.39 1.62
CA ILE A 167 -9.83 9.46 2.00
C ILE A 167 -10.34 8.04 2.28
N GLY A 168 -11.66 7.85 2.38
CA GLY A 168 -12.29 6.57 2.64
C GLY A 168 -13.81 6.66 2.59
N GLN A 169 -14.48 5.54 2.87
CA GLN A 169 -15.94 5.43 2.86
C GLN A 169 -16.45 4.64 4.07
N TYR A 170 -17.58 5.07 4.63
CA TYR A 170 -18.30 4.40 5.68
C TYR A 170 -19.80 4.36 5.34
N GLY A 171 -20.30 3.21 4.96
CA GLY A 171 -21.66 3.06 4.45
C GLY A 171 -21.89 3.93 3.20
N LYS A 172 -22.77 4.93 3.31
CA LYS A 172 -23.04 5.91 2.23
C LYS A 172 -22.32 7.24 2.40
N GLN A 173 -21.50 7.37 3.44
CA GLN A 173 -20.74 8.57 3.76
C GLN A 173 -19.28 8.39 3.41
N TYR A 174 -18.59 9.51 3.23
CA TYR A 174 -17.19 9.57 2.88
C TYR A 174 -16.40 10.28 3.98
N PHE A 175 -15.16 9.82 4.20
CA PHE A 175 -14.21 10.48 5.10
C PHE A 175 -13.50 11.62 4.39
N TYR A 176 -13.43 12.76 5.05
CA TYR A 176 -12.71 13.94 4.60
C TYR A 176 -11.72 14.42 5.68
N PRO A 177 -10.48 14.80 5.31
CA PRO A 177 -9.60 15.48 6.25
C PRO A 177 -10.16 16.87 6.60
N ILE A 178 -10.03 17.29 7.88
CA ILE A 178 -10.38 18.64 8.29
C ILE A 178 -9.09 19.46 8.37
N TYR A 179 -9.00 20.60 7.72
CA TYR A 179 -7.86 21.51 7.79
C TYR A 179 -6.49 20.85 7.58
N ASN A 180 -6.07 20.79 6.34
CA ASN A 180 -4.71 20.37 6.03
C ASN A 180 -3.69 21.37 6.60
N LEU A 181 -2.71 20.87 7.36
CA LEU A 181 -1.63 21.67 7.95
C LEU A 181 -0.47 21.94 6.96
N GLY A 182 -0.65 21.90 5.70
CA GLY A 182 0.32 22.11 4.62
C GLY A 182 1.63 22.85 4.97
N GLY A 183 2.57 22.93 4.11
CA GLY A 183 3.83 23.64 4.33
C GLY A 183 4.92 22.80 4.99
N GLN A 184 5.50 23.22 6.12
CA GLN A 184 6.66 22.57 6.74
C GLN A 184 6.41 21.11 7.14
N TYR A 185 5.17 20.72 7.35
CA TYR A 185 4.74 19.38 7.79
C TYR A 185 4.22 18.51 6.63
N GLY A 186 4.20 19.03 5.41
CA GLY A 186 3.66 18.35 4.24
C GLY A 186 2.13 18.35 4.18
N GLU A 187 1.58 17.79 3.12
CA GLU A 187 0.14 17.76 2.84
C GLU A 187 -0.63 16.69 3.67
N TYR A 188 0.06 15.97 4.56
CA TYR A 188 -0.44 14.74 5.17
C TYR A 188 -0.98 14.92 6.60
N LEU A 189 -0.74 16.07 7.23
CA LEU A 189 -1.24 16.32 8.57
C LEU A 189 -2.55 17.13 8.53
N THR A 190 -3.54 16.68 9.29
CA THR A 190 -4.86 17.32 9.39
C THR A 190 -5.28 17.52 10.84
N HIS A 191 -6.21 18.45 11.08
CA HIS A 191 -6.90 18.60 12.35
C HIS A 191 -8.17 17.76 12.32
N GLY A 192 -8.12 16.53 12.82
CA GLY A 192 -9.29 15.65 12.82
C GLY A 192 -9.72 15.17 11.43
N PHE A 193 -10.88 14.54 11.38
CA PHE A 193 -11.53 14.06 10.17
C PHE A 193 -13.05 14.27 10.26
N ALA A 194 -13.71 14.20 9.10
CA ALA A 194 -15.15 14.41 9.01
C ALA A 194 -15.83 13.32 8.16
N LEU A 195 -17.11 13.09 8.40
CA LEU A 195 -17.99 12.36 7.51
C LEU A 195 -18.86 13.34 6.73
N GLY A 196 -19.07 13.07 5.46
CA GLY A 196 -19.88 13.86 4.54
C GLY A 196 -20.47 13.02 3.42
N ASP A 197 -21.23 13.67 2.52
CA ASP A 197 -21.73 13.03 1.30
C ASP A 197 -20.68 13.04 0.17
N SER A 198 -21.03 12.49 -0.98
CA SER A 198 -20.14 12.45 -2.17
C SER A 198 -19.78 13.83 -2.73
N ASP A 199 -20.55 14.86 -2.37
CA ASP A 199 -20.36 16.24 -2.83
C ASP A 199 -19.50 17.06 -1.84
N GLY A 200 -19.06 16.43 -0.72
CA GLY A 200 -18.24 17.06 0.29
C GLY A 200 -19.00 17.85 1.36
N ASN A 201 -20.35 17.73 1.41
CA ASN A 201 -21.13 18.36 2.48
C ASN A 201 -20.94 17.61 3.77
N ILE A 202 -20.24 18.23 4.74
CA ILE A 202 -19.87 17.63 6.01
C ILE A 202 -21.09 17.50 6.92
N SER A 203 -21.31 16.30 7.45
CA SER A 203 -22.41 15.98 8.37
C SER A 203 -21.94 15.86 9.83
N LYS A 204 -20.73 15.36 10.07
CA LYS A 204 -20.17 15.16 11.42
C LYS A 204 -18.65 15.26 11.41
N LYS A 205 -18.06 15.79 12.47
CA LYS A 205 -16.63 15.93 12.65
C LYS A 205 -16.16 15.16 13.88
N TYR A 206 -14.89 14.71 13.85
CA TYR A 206 -14.27 13.89 14.87
C TYR A 206 -12.83 14.32 15.12
N ALA A 207 -12.32 14.11 16.33
CA ALA A 207 -10.93 14.32 16.71
C ALA A 207 -10.39 15.71 16.32
N GLU A 208 -11.23 16.77 16.40
CA GLU A 208 -10.87 18.13 15.98
C GLU A 208 -9.75 18.76 16.83
N ASP A 209 -9.50 18.21 18.02
CA ASP A 209 -8.42 18.59 18.93
C ASP A 209 -7.11 17.86 18.68
N LYS A 210 -7.08 16.91 17.74
CA LYS A 210 -5.92 16.07 17.43
C LYS A 210 -5.31 16.40 16.08
N ILE A 211 -3.98 16.28 16.02
CA ILE A 211 -3.27 16.26 14.75
C ILE A 211 -3.21 14.82 14.26
N ILE A 212 -3.70 14.57 13.05
CA ILE A 212 -3.82 13.24 12.47
C ILE A 212 -2.94 13.15 11.23
N GLN A 213 -2.18 12.07 11.13
CA GLN A 213 -1.41 11.73 9.94
C GLN A 213 -2.20 10.81 9.00
N LEU A 214 -2.88 9.82 9.53
CA LEU A 214 -3.58 8.81 8.75
C LEU A 214 -4.86 8.36 9.46
N VAL A 215 -5.96 8.30 8.73
CA VAL A 215 -7.20 7.64 9.17
C VAL A 215 -7.30 6.30 8.46
N CYS A 216 -7.36 5.21 9.22
CA CYS A 216 -7.37 3.84 8.70
C CYS A 216 -8.79 3.44 8.27
N THR A 217 -9.24 3.99 7.15
CA THR A 217 -10.62 3.81 6.68
C THR A 217 -10.91 2.41 6.16
N ASP A 218 -9.88 1.63 5.86
CA ASP A 218 -9.99 0.25 5.36
C ASP A 218 -10.23 -0.77 6.47
N SER A 219 -9.95 -0.36 7.72
CA SER A 219 -10.08 -1.20 8.91
C SER A 219 -11.29 -0.85 9.78
N ILE A 220 -12.34 -0.25 9.20
CA ILE A 220 -13.56 0.10 9.95
C ILE A 220 -14.38 -1.16 10.19
N GLU A 221 -14.52 -1.51 11.45
CA GLU A 221 -15.37 -2.58 11.93
C GLU A 221 -16.17 -2.12 13.14
N ASP A 222 -17.39 -2.60 13.30
CA ASP A 222 -18.29 -2.27 14.42
C ASP A 222 -18.41 -0.75 14.68
N ASP A 223 -18.40 0.06 13.60
CA ASP A 223 -18.44 1.51 13.63
C ASP A 223 -17.22 2.19 14.28
N ILE A 224 -16.13 1.46 14.49
CA ILE A 224 -14.89 1.99 15.05
C ILE A 224 -13.89 2.22 13.93
N VAL A 225 -13.35 3.42 13.87
CA VAL A 225 -12.23 3.79 13.01
C VAL A 225 -10.97 3.99 13.85
N LEU A 226 -9.85 3.55 13.31
CA LEU A 226 -8.53 3.77 13.90
C LEU A 226 -7.80 4.88 13.15
N PHE A 227 -6.95 5.64 13.86
CA PHE A 227 -6.19 6.73 13.24
C PHE A 227 -4.88 6.99 13.99
N TYR A 228 -3.87 7.44 13.24
CA TYR A 228 -2.55 7.76 13.76
C TYR A 228 -2.40 9.23 14.07
N CYS A 229 -1.84 9.52 15.26
CA CYS A 229 -1.46 10.85 15.68
C CYS A 229 0.06 10.90 15.89
N PRO A 230 0.81 11.74 15.16
CA PRO A 230 2.23 11.91 15.37
C PRO A 230 2.49 12.62 16.70
N LYS A 231 3.53 12.23 17.41
CA LYS A 231 3.94 12.91 18.65
C LYS A 231 4.63 14.23 18.33
N GLN A 232 4.42 15.21 19.18
CA GLN A 232 5.10 16.48 19.07
C GLN A 232 6.45 16.40 19.78
N ARG A 233 7.52 16.79 19.08
CA ARG A 233 8.88 16.89 19.60
C ARG A 233 9.08 18.17 20.40
N ASP A 234 10.16 18.26 21.16
CA ASP A 234 10.52 19.44 21.97
C ASP A 234 10.71 20.72 21.13
N ASP A 235 11.06 20.59 19.85
CA ASP A 235 11.19 21.71 18.91
C ASP A 235 9.84 22.20 18.34
N GLY A 236 8.73 21.61 18.78
CA GLY A 236 7.36 21.92 18.35
C GLY A 236 6.95 21.28 17.03
N LYS A 237 7.83 20.51 16.39
CA LYS A 237 7.52 19.77 15.17
C LYS A 237 6.90 18.41 15.49
N TYR A 238 6.18 17.87 14.52
CA TYR A 238 5.62 16.54 14.63
C TYR A 238 6.62 15.49 14.14
N ASP A 239 6.73 14.40 14.89
CA ASP A 239 7.54 13.24 14.52
C ASP A 239 6.64 12.21 13.85
N LEU A 240 6.86 12.03 12.53
CA LEU A 240 6.06 11.10 11.74
C LEU A 240 6.47 9.63 11.95
N GLU A 241 7.61 9.39 12.58
CA GLU A 241 8.12 8.05 12.89
C GLU A 241 7.72 7.62 14.32
N ASP A 242 7.37 8.58 15.20
CA ASP A 242 6.90 8.31 16.57
C ASP A 242 5.42 8.69 16.70
N GLN A 243 4.56 7.67 16.65
CA GLN A 243 3.12 7.83 16.56
C GLN A 243 2.37 7.10 17.65
N THR A 244 1.19 7.64 17.94
CA THR A 244 0.18 6.98 18.77
C THR A 244 -0.97 6.51 17.90
N LEU A 245 -1.57 5.38 18.23
CA LEU A 245 -2.78 4.86 17.60
C LEU A 245 -3.98 5.14 18.50
N TRP A 246 -4.98 5.75 17.92
CA TRP A 246 -6.26 6.07 18.55
C TRP A 246 -7.41 5.36 17.87
N ALA A 247 -8.48 5.17 18.60
CA ALA A 247 -9.76 4.68 18.10
C ALA A 247 -10.84 5.74 18.30
N CYS A 248 -11.84 5.75 17.40
CA CYS A 248 -13.04 6.55 17.54
C CYS A 248 -14.27 5.73 17.15
N ASP A 249 -15.26 5.69 18.03
CA ASP A 249 -16.60 5.18 17.73
C ASP A 249 -17.37 6.24 16.92
N LEU A 250 -17.68 5.94 15.68
CA LEU A 250 -18.34 6.86 14.75
C LEU A 250 -19.80 7.17 15.12
N LYS A 251 -20.46 6.30 15.92
CA LYS A 251 -21.83 6.54 16.39
C LYS A 251 -21.84 7.50 17.55
N THR A 252 -21.05 7.21 18.58
CA THR A 252 -21.02 7.99 19.82
C THR A 252 -20.10 9.20 19.73
N GLY A 253 -19.00 9.10 19.00
CA GLY A 253 -17.90 10.06 18.96
C GLY A 253 -16.91 9.87 20.12
N GLU A 254 -17.02 8.77 20.88
CA GLU A 254 -16.06 8.43 21.93
C GLU A 254 -14.70 8.08 21.32
N GLU A 255 -13.64 8.62 21.90
CA GLU A 255 -12.27 8.42 21.47
C GLU A 255 -11.43 7.84 22.60
N TRP A 256 -10.51 6.92 22.27
CA TRP A 256 -9.56 6.37 23.26
C TRP A 256 -8.21 6.04 22.63
N LEU A 257 -7.18 6.09 23.46
CA LEU A 257 -5.83 5.67 23.07
C LEU A 257 -5.77 4.15 23.02
N VAL A 258 -5.31 3.61 21.88
CA VAL A 258 -5.09 2.18 21.68
C VAL A 258 -3.64 1.80 21.98
N ASN A 259 -2.69 2.57 21.42
CA ASN A 259 -1.27 2.31 21.59
C ASN A 259 -0.51 3.65 21.62
N ASP A 260 0.34 3.84 22.62
CA ASP A 260 1.11 5.07 22.81
C ASP A 260 2.49 5.05 22.12
N ASN A 261 2.88 3.92 21.54
CA ASN A 261 4.18 3.74 20.89
C ASN A 261 4.10 2.70 19.76
N ILE A 262 3.22 2.94 18.78
CA ILE A 262 3.08 2.02 17.65
C ILE A 262 4.14 2.27 16.55
N GLY A 263 4.76 3.47 16.55
CA GLY A 263 5.73 3.86 15.52
C GLY A 263 5.09 4.08 14.14
N ASP A 264 5.92 4.02 13.10
CA ASP A 264 5.49 4.11 11.69
C ASP A 264 5.29 2.70 11.13
N VAL A 265 4.32 1.98 11.67
CA VAL A 265 3.98 0.63 11.24
C VAL A 265 2.50 0.53 10.88
N TYR A 266 2.19 -0.38 9.97
CA TYR A 266 0.80 -0.70 9.62
C TYR A 266 0.30 -1.87 10.44
N PHE A 267 -1.01 -1.96 10.58
CA PHE A 267 -1.68 -3.07 11.26
C PHE A 267 -2.79 -3.66 10.38
N LEU A 268 -3.08 -4.92 10.62
CA LEU A 268 -4.28 -5.61 10.14
C LEU A 268 -5.27 -5.72 11.27
N ARG A 269 -6.55 -5.60 10.99
CA ARG A 269 -7.60 -5.66 12.01
C ARG A 269 -8.58 -6.80 11.75
N ASP A 270 -8.89 -7.53 12.82
CA ASP A 270 -9.93 -8.55 12.86
C ASP A 270 -10.74 -8.37 14.15
N GLY A 271 -11.92 -7.82 14.05
CA GLY A 271 -12.76 -7.44 15.19
C GLY A 271 -12.09 -6.41 16.11
N ASP A 272 -11.96 -6.75 17.39
CA ASP A 272 -11.26 -5.94 18.38
C ASP A 272 -9.76 -6.21 18.46
N ILE A 273 -9.19 -7.00 17.57
CA ILE A 273 -7.77 -7.35 17.54
C ILE A 273 -7.09 -6.68 16.35
N ILE A 274 -5.91 -6.07 16.60
CA ILE A 274 -4.98 -5.65 15.56
C ILE A 274 -3.73 -6.51 15.59
N TYR A 275 -3.16 -6.74 14.39
CA TYR A 275 -1.91 -7.49 14.18
C TYR A 275 -0.90 -6.59 13.48
N PHE A 276 0.32 -6.53 13.98
CA PHE A 276 1.36 -5.65 13.45
C PHE A 276 2.76 -6.20 13.73
N ALA A 277 3.73 -5.80 12.90
CA ALA A 277 5.16 -6.04 13.13
C ALA A 277 5.80 -4.73 13.59
N ASN A 278 6.15 -4.61 14.88
CA ASN A 278 6.73 -3.39 15.43
C ASN A 278 8.26 -3.49 15.52
N TRP A 279 8.92 -2.36 15.49
CA TRP A 279 10.34 -2.27 15.73
C TRP A 279 10.66 -2.60 17.19
N ILE A 280 11.77 -3.28 17.40
CA ILE A 280 12.25 -3.68 18.74
C ILE A 280 13.48 -2.86 19.15
N ASP A 281 13.65 -2.63 20.46
CA ASP A 281 14.71 -1.77 21.00
C ASP A 281 16.13 -2.31 20.73
N ASP A 282 16.30 -3.61 20.68
CA ASP A 282 17.60 -4.28 20.47
C ASP A 282 17.51 -5.28 19.30
N PRO A 283 17.41 -4.77 18.05
CA PRO A 283 17.26 -5.65 16.90
C PRO A 283 18.53 -6.43 16.62
N PRO A 284 18.43 -7.74 16.27
CA PRO A 284 19.59 -8.54 15.93
C PRO A 284 20.28 -8.02 14.68
N VAL A 285 21.62 -8.02 14.69
CA VAL A 285 22.44 -7.77 13.50
C VAL A 285 22.25 -8.93 12.54
N VAL A 286 21.90 -8.65 11.29
CA VAL A 286 21.72 -9.64 10.23
C VAL A 286 22.84 -9.61 9.19
N GLY A 287 23.70 -8.60 9.20
CA GLY A 287 24.84 -8.52 8.32
C GLY A 287 25.52 -7.17 8.30
N PHE A 288 26.49 -7.02 7.41
CA PHE A 288 27.23 -5.79 7.20
C PHE A 288 27.19 -5.37 5.73
N ASP A 289 26.63 -4.20 5.47
CA ASP A 289 26.49 -3.67 4.10
C ASP A 289 27.76 -2.93 3.70
N LEU A 290 28.46 -3.46 2.72
CA LEU A 290 29.71 -2.90 2.20
C LEU A 290 29.48 -1.61 1.41
N ASN A 291 28.27 -1.35 0.90
CA ASN A 291 27.99 -0.16 0.09
C ASN A 291 28.04 1.14 0.91
N ASP A 292 27.56 1.09 2.15
CA ASP A 292 27.55 2.25 3.05
C ASP A 292 28.37 2.03 4.33
N ASN A 293 29.02 0.87 4.43
CA ASN A 293 29.90 0.48 5.54
C ASN A 293 29.17 0.49 6.90
N LYS A 294 27.98 -0.15 6.97
CA LYS A 294 27.14 -0.19 8.16
C LYS A 294 26.59 -1.56 8.47
N GLU A 295 26.39 -1.84 9.75
CA GLU A 295 25.59 -2.97 10.20
C GLU A 295 24.13 -2.82 9.76
N ARG A 296 23.52 -3.94 9.42
CA ARG A 296 22.10 -4.06 9.11
C ARG A 296 21.41 -4.88 10.18
N TYR A 297 20.20 -4.48 10.50
CA TYR A 297 19.44 -5.02 11.63
C TYR A 297 18.08 -5.51 11.17
N ASN A 298 17.65 -6.66 11.70
CA ASN A 298 16.24 -7.07 11.61
C ASN A 298 15.43 -6.28 12.62
N ARG A 299 14.93 -5.13 12.21
CA ARG A 299 14.26 -4.15 13.07
C ARG A 299 13.02 -4.69 13.77
N THR A 300 12.32 -5.64 13.17
CA THR A 300 11.14 -6.28 13.75
C THR A 300 11.49 -7.52 14.58
N GLY A 301 12.71 -8.03 14.46
CA GLY A 301 13.13 -9.30 15.04
C GLY A 301 12.33 -10.50 14.53
N GLY A 302 11.61 -10.35 13.41
CA GLY A 302 10.70 -11.38 12.87
C GLY A 302 9.43 -11.58 13.70
N LYS A 303 9.06 -10.61 14.54
CA LYS A 303 7.98 -10.74 15.51
C LYS A 303 6.72 -10.06 15.02
N ILE A 304 5.60 -10.76 15.15
CA ILE A 304 4.26 -10.26 14.91
C ILE A 304 3.53 -10.22 16.25
N TRP A 305 3.00 -9.06 16.55
CA TRP A 305 2.26 -8.79 17.77
C TRP A 305 0.77 -8.75 17.49
N ARG A 306 -0.04 -9.06 18.51
CA ARG A 306 -1.47 -8.76 18.50
C ARG A 306 -1.84 -7.93 19.71
N GLN A 307 -2.78 -7.01 19.52
CA GLN A 307 -3.27 -6.11 20.57
C GLN A 307 -4.79 -5.99 20.50
N ASN A 308 -5.44 -6.06 21.66
CA ASN A 308 -6.85 -5.75 21.76
C ASN A 308 -7.04 -4.22 21.84
N ILE A 309 -7.80 -3.65 20.91
CA ILE A 309 -8.01 -2.19 20.80
C ILE A 309 -8.84 -1.60 21.94
N ARG A 310 -9.61 -2.43 22.69
CA ARG A 310 -10.44 -1.99 23.81
C ARG A 310 -9.70 -2.04 25.14
N THR A 311 -8.96 -3.12 25.40
CA THR A 311 -8.26 -3.34 26.67
C THR A 311 -6.83 -2.82 26.66
N GLY A 312 -6.23 -2.64 25.49
CA GLY A 312 -4.81 -2.30 25.32
C GLY A 312 -3.87 -3.48 25.56
N GLU A 313 -4.39 -4.68 25.90
CA GLU A 313 -3.56 -5.87 26.12
C GLU A 313 -2.82 -6.25 24.83
N THR A 314 -1.50 -6.35 24.92
CA THR A 314 -0.59 -6.68 23.82
C THR A 314 0.19 -7.93 24.15
N GLU A 315 0.30 -8.85 23.18
CA GLU A 315 1.08 -10.07 23.33
C GLU A 315 1.79 -10.45 22.02
N LEU A 316 2.89 -11.20 22.14
CA LEU A 316 3.58 -11.79 21.00
C LEU A 316 2.68 -12.87 20.40
N PHE A 317 2.32 -12.71 19.11
CA PHE A 317 1.46 -13.65 18.42
C PHE A 317 2.26 -14.71 17.67
N LEU A 318 3.31 -14.30 16.95
CA LEU A 318 4.15 -15.21 16.15
C LEU A 318 5.57 -14.69 16.05
N GLU A 319 6.54 -15.60 15.96
CA GLU A 319 7.93 -15.32 15.63
C GLU A 319 8.33 -16.14 14.39
N THR A 320 8.73 -15.45 13.32
CA THR A 320 8.92 -16.06 11.99
C THR A 320 10.40 -16.31 11.66
N GLY A 321 11.31 -15.56 12.24
CA GLY A 321 12.72 -15.55 11.89
C GLY A 321 13.09 -14.70 10.67
N HIS A 322 12.11 -14.16 9.94
CA HIS A 322 12.31 -13.31 8.77
C HIS A 322 12.47 -11.83 9.12
N CYS A 323 13.08 -11.05 8.21
CA CYS A 323 13.07 -9.59 8.26
C CYS A 323 11.74 -9.06 7.72
N LEU A 324 10.73 -8.98 8.59
CA LEU A 324 9.40 -8.53 8.20
C LEU A 324 9.40 -7.04 7.81
N GLU A 325 8.64 -6.72 6.77
CA GLU A 325 8.37 -5.35 6.35
C GLU A 325 7.16 -4.82 7.13
N ALA A 326 7.39 -3.90 8.07
CA ALA A 326 6.33 -3.36 8.95
C ALA A 326 5.22 -2.61 8.21
N THR A 327 5.45 -2.24 6.95
CA THR A 327 4.52 -1.46 6.12
C THR A 327 3.94 -2.25 4.94
N SER A 328 4.36 -3.50 4.73
CA SER A 328 3.91 -4.35 3.62
C SER A 328 3.11 -5.53 4.16
N ILE A 329 1.92 -5.21 4.62
CA ILE A 329 0.99 -6.16 5.23
C ILE A 329 -0.37 -6.07 4.53
N ASP A 330 -1.11 -7.18 4.48
CA ASP A 330 -2.41 -7.25 3.84
C ASP A 330 -3.30 -8.30 4.52
N MET A 331 -4.61 -8.14 4.41
CA MET A 331 -5.57 -9.16 4.83
C MET A 331 -6.41 -9.59 3.63
N ILE A 332 -6.29 -10.86 3.26
CA ILE A 332 -6.97 -11.44 2.10
C ILE A 332 -7.77 -12.64 2.55
N ASP A 333 -9.08 -12.58 2.29
CA ASP A 333 -10.06 -13.50 2.85
C ASP A 333 -9.95 -13.51 4.39
N ASP A 334 -9.61 -14.64 5.00
CA ASP A 334 -9.38 -14.79 6.43
C ASP A 334 -7.88 -14.92 6.80
N ARG A 335 -6.96 -14.49 5.94
CA ARG A 335 -5.52 -14.65 6.11
C ARG A 335 -4.81 -13.32 6.28
N LEU A 336 -3.90 -13.29 7.26
CA LEU A 336 -2.97 -12.17 7.46
C LEU A 336 -1.71 -12.43 6.63
N LEU A 337 -1.29 -11.44 5.86
CA LEU A 337 -0.09 -11.51 5.03
C LEU A 337 0.93 -10.48 5.52
N PHE A 338 2.14 -10.93 5.80
CA PHE A 338 3.27 -10.07 6.12
C PHE A 338 4.37 -10.33 5.10
N ALA A 339 4.75 -9.31 4.34
CA ALA A 339 5.88 -9.41 3.45
C ALA A 339 7.20 -9.41 4.23
N TYR A 340 8.22 -10.07 3.67
CA TYR A 340 9.57 -10.03 4.20
C TYR A 340 10.61 -9.89 3.09
N THR A 341 11.77 -9.36 3.47
CA THR A 341 12.97 -9.33 2.64
C THR A 341 14.17 -9.72 3.49
N ASP A 342 14.69 -10.92 3.25
CA ASP A 342 15.92 -11.42 3.87
C ASP A 342 17.09 -11.19 2.91
N THR A 343 18.12 -10.50 3.37
CA THR A 343 19.31 -10.20 2.57
C THR A 343 20.49 -11.03 3.10
N ASP A 344 21.12 -11.81 2.22
CA ASP A 344 22.35 -12.51 2.51
C ASP A 344 23.54 -11.58 2.24
N TYR A 345 24.09 -10.99 3.29
CA TYR A 345 25.21 -10.05 3.19
C TYR A 345 26.56 -10.73 2.91
N ASP A 346 26.62 -12.05 2.95
CA ASP A 346 27.80 -12.84 2.61
C ASP A 346 27.78 -13.34 1.15
N ASP A 347 26.61 -13.31 0.48
CA ASP A 347 26.43 -13.69 -0.93
C ASP A 347 26.10 -12.44 -1.79
N TYR A 348 27.12 -11.91 -2.47
CA TYR A 348 27.00 -10.68 -3.26
C TYR A 348 27.77 -10.74 -4.58
N THR A 349 27.35 -9.87 -5.51
CA THR A 349 28.05 -9.60 -6.76
C THR A 349 28.62 -8.19 -6.77
N GLU A 350 29.91 -8.04 -7.06
CA GLU A 350 30.53 -6.74 -7.26
C GLU A 350 30.16 -6.18 -8.64
N ILE A 351 29.62 -4.95 -8.67
CA ILE A 351 29.26 -4.24 -9.89
C ILE A 351 30.09 -2.96 -9.96
N GLU A 352 30.88 -2.80 -11.04
CA GLU A 352 31.59 -1.56 -11.28
C GLU A 352 30.62 -0.49 -11.81
N ASN A 353 30.40 0.58 -11.05
CA ASN A 353 29.54 1.69 -11.40
C ASN A 353 30.37 2.95 -11.63
N LYS A 354 30.24 3.57 -12.82
CA LYS A 354 31.02 4.75 -13.24
C LYS A 354 30.83 5.99 -12.35
N HIS A 355 29.74 6.05 -11.56
CA HIS A 355 29.40 7.22 -10.73
C HIS A 355 29.73 7.04 -9.25
N VAL A 356 29.68 5.80 -8.73
CA VAL A 356 29.86 5.49 -7.30
C VAL A 356 31.01 4.54 -7.02
N GLY A 357 31.71 4.02 -8.06
CA GLY A 357 32.79 3.05 -7.90
C GLY A 357 32.26 1.61 -7.83
N ILE A 358 32.80 0.82 -6.92
CA ILE A 358 32.33 -0.56 -6.70
C ILE A 358 31.01 -0.52 -5.92
N TRP A 359 30.03 -1.25 -6.41
CA TRP A 359 28.75 -1.49 -5.75
C TRP A 359 28.56 -2.97 -5.51
N TYR A 360 28.05 -3.34 -4.33
CA TYR A 360 27.76 -4.72 -3.94
C TYR A 360 26.27 -4.99 -4.07
N ASP A 361 25.90 -5.94 -4.94
CA ASP A 361 24.53 -6.40 -5.17
C ASP A 361 24.33 -7.70 -4.39
N TYR A 362 23.63 -7.61 -3.28
CA TYR A 362 23.40 -8.72 -2.36
C TYR A 362 22.27 -9.62 -2.83
N LYS A 363 22.38 -10.89 -2.50
CA LYS A 363 21.32 -11.84 -2.74
C LYS A 363 20.18 -11.61 -1.76
N GLU A 364 19.00 -11.32 -2.28
CA GLU A 364 17.78 -11.14 -1.51
C GLU A 364 16.81 -12.31 -1.73
N THR A 365 16.20 -12.75 -0.62
CA THR A 365 15.04 -13.65 -0.64
C THR A 365 13.83 -12.86 -0.16
N ARG A 366 12.82 -12.75 -1.00
CA ARG A 366 11.58 -12.05 -0.71
C ARG A 366 10.42 -13.03 -0.66
N GLY A 367 9.42 -12.70 0.15
CA GLY A 367 8.26 -13.58 0.27
C GLY A 367 7.18 -13.04 1.17
N TRP A 368 6.32 -13.93 1.58
CA TRP A 368 5.22 -13.65 2.49
C TRP A 368 5.08 -14.73 3.53
N VAL A 369 4.83 -14.31 4.77
CA VAL A 369 4.30 -15.18 5.82
C VAL A 369 2.78 -15.02 5.79
N ILE A 370 2.07 -16.08 5.45
CA ILE A 370 0.60 -16.13 5.37
C ILE A 370 0.09 -16.84 6.62
N ILE A 371 -0.67 -16.16 7.45
CA ILE A 371 -1.05 -16.64 8.78
C ILE A 371 -2.56 -16.84 8.88
N ASN A 372 -2.97 -17.93 9.48
CA ASN A 372 -4.32 -18.11 9.95
C ASN A 372 -4.46 -17.48 11.35
N PRO A 373 -5.22 -16.40 11.53
CA PRO A 373 -5.34 -15.73 12.83
C PRO A 373 -6.05 -16.58 13.89
N ALA A 374 -6.86 -17.57 13.48
CA ALA A 374 -7.63 -18.39 14.39
C ALA A 374 -6.76 -19.37 15.23
N ASP A 375 -5.65 -19.87 14.67
CA ASP A 375 -4.80 -20.86 15.33
C ASP A 375 -3.30 -20.54 15.28
N GLY A 376 -2.90 -19.46 14.61
CA GLY A 376 -1.50 -19.05 14.44
C GLY A 376 -0.69 -19.93 13.50
N SER A 377 -1.33 -20.88 12.80
CA SER A 377 -0.63 -21.64 11.77
C SER A 377 -0.25 -20.74 10.59
N PHE A 378 0.89 -20.97 9.96
CA PHE A 378 1.34 -20.16 8.86
C PHE A 378 1.97 -20.96 7.73
N ILE A 379 1.99 -20.35 6.55
CA ILE A 379 2.68 -20.81 5.35
C ILE A 379 3.77 -19.79 5.05
N ASP A 380 5.00 -20.24 4.92
CA ASP A 380 6.10 -19.44 4.41
C ASP A 380 6.19 -19.59 2.89
N VAL A 381 6.09 -18.47 2.18
CA VAL A 381 6.07 -18.44 0.72
C VAL A 381 7.23 -17.62 0.21
N VAL A 382 8.22 -18.29 -0.36
CA VAL A 382 9.29 -17.61 -1.10
C VAL A 382 8.73 -17.15 -2.45
N ASN A 383 8.92 -15.88 -2.74
CA ASN A 383 8.56 -15.34 -4.04
C ASN A 383 9.54 -15.79 -5.12
N THR A 384 9.12 -16.72 -5.94
CA THR A 384 9.90 -17.25 -7.07
C THR A 384 9.71 -16.47 -8.37
N ALA A 385 8.71 -15.58 -8.42
CA ALA A 385 8.58 -14.62 -9.50
C ALA A 385 9.51 -13.44 -9.15
N ASP A 386 10.46 -13.09 -10.04
CA ASP A 386 11.25 -11.88 -9.86
C ASP A 386 10.30 -10.70 -9.69
N ILE A 387 10.13 -10.25 -8.44
CA ILE A 387 9.45 -8.99 -8.20
C ILE A 387 10.38 -7.94 -8.81
N TYR A 388 9.81 -7.10 -9.65
CA TYR A 388 10.53 -5.97 -10.23
C TYR A 388 11.10 -5.13 -9.09
N SER A 389 12.33 -5.45 -8.69
CA SER A 389 13.06 -4.63 -7.74
C SER A 389 13.26 -3.28 -8.42
N ARG A 390 12.78 -2.23 -7.81
CA ARG A 390 13.03 -0.86 -8.26
C ARG A 390 14.54 -0.64 -8.27
N ARG A 391 15.12 -0.69 -9.45
CA ARG A 391 16.44 -0.15 -9.73
C ARG A 391 16.35 1.31 -10.12
#